data_89cb257b059cf827e0a314456d540e40
#
_entry.id   89cb257b059cf827e0a314456d540e40
#
_cell.length_a   1.000
_cell.length_b   1.000
_cell.length_c   1.000
_cell.angle_alpha   90.00
_cell.angle_beta   90.00
_cell.angle_gamma   90.00
#
_symmetry.space_group_name_H-M   'P 1'
#
loop_
_entity.id
_entity.type
_entity.pdbx_description
1 polymer ?
#
loop_
_entity_poly.entity_id
_entity_poly.type
_entity_poly.pdbx_seq_one_letter_code
_entity_poly.pdbx_strand_id
1 'polypeptide(L)'
;MVDTAGTLTRAAQAIKDYGALRVMAACTHPLLSGPAYDRIEDSPIERLIVTDTIPLKRPSDSIEVVSVSDLFAKAIRNIYTDRSVSTLFTE
;
A
#
# COMPACT_ATOMS: atom_id res chain seq x y z
N MET A 1 5.38 0.94 -7.40
CA MET A 1 4.79 -0.35 -7.81
C MET A 1 5.51 -1.50 -7.13
N VAL A 2 4.75 -2.43 -6.59
CA VAL A 2 5.33 -3.64 -5.97
C VAL A 2 5.08 -4.82 -6.90
N ASP A 3 6.15 -5.46 -7.36
CA ASP A 3 6.06 -6.62 -8.24
C ASP A 3 6.37 -7.90 -7.46
N THR A 4 7.63 -8.25 -7.28
CA THR A 4 7.99 -9.47 -6.55
C THR A 4 8.17 -9.27 -5.04
N ALA A 5 8.11 -8.04 -4.59
CA ALA A 5 8.24 -7.61 -3.19
C ALA A 5 9.62 -7.89 -2.54
N GLY A 6 10.63 -8.28 -3.33
CA GLY A 6 11.95 -8.57 -2.77
C GLY A 6 12.62 -7.37 -2.13
N THR A 7 12.62 -6.22 -2.82
CA THR A 7 13.21 -4.99 -2.31
C THR A 7 12.42 -4.45 -1.11
N LEU A 8 11.10 -4.47 -1.20
CA LEU A 8 10.21 -3.98 -0.14
C LEU A 8 10.40 -4.76 1.15
N THR A 9 10.42 -6.08 1.09
CA THR A 9 10.54 -6.92 2.27
C THR A 9 11.94 -6.83 2.90
N ARG A 10 12.98 -6.64 2.08
CA ARG A 10 14.33 -6.41 2.60
C ARG A 10 14.44 -5.06 3.30
N ALA A 11 13.84 -4.02 2.74
CA ALA A 11 13.80 -2.70 3.38
C ALA A 11 13.04 -2.76 4.70
N ALA A 12 11.92 -3.46 4.74
CA ALA A 12 11.14 -3.63 5.97
C ALA A 12 11.94 -4.36 7.05
N GLN A 13 12.69 -5.39 6.68
CA GLN A 13 13.53 -6.13 7.62
C GLN A 13 14.65 -5.23 8.18
N ALA A 14 15.27 -4.42 7.34
CA ALA A 14 16.29 -3.48 7.79
C ALA A 14 15.75 -2.48 8.80
N ILE A 15 14.58 -1.92 8.54
CA ILE A 15 13.91 -0.98 9.46
C ILE A 15 13.58 -1.66 10.79
N LYS A 16 13.09 -2.91 10.73
CA LYS A 16 12.78 -3.69 11.92
C LYS A 16 14.04 -3.96 12.74
N ASP A 17 15.14 -4.29 12.09
CA ASP A 17 16.43 -4.54 12.73
C ASP A 17 16.99 -3.29 13.41
N TYR A 18 16.66 -2.12 12.93
CA TYR A 18 17.01 -0.85 13.57
C TYR A 18 16.12 -0.50 14.77
N GLY A 19 15.17 -1.35 15.12
CA GLY A 19 14.39 -1.20 16.34
C GLY A 19 12.96 -0.66 16.15
N ALA A 20 12.46 -0.61 14.92
CA ALA A 20 11.08 -0.24 14.69
C ALA A 20 10.13 -1.24 15.36
N LEU A 21 9.13 -0.75 16.06
CA LEU A 21 8.14 -1.61 16.71
C LEU A 21 7.14 -2.19 15.70
N ARG A 22 6.79 -1.41 14.68
CA ARG A 22 5.84 -1.80 13.64
C ARG A 22 6.32 -1.29 12.30
N VAL A 23 6.13 -2.08 11.26
CA VAL A 23 6.43 -1.68 9.88
C VAL A 23 5.16 -1.85 9.05
N MET A 24 4.76 -0.78 8.37
CA MET A 24 3.65 -0.78 7.42
C MET A 24 4.15 -0.25 6.09
N ALA A 25 3.53 -0.66 5.01
CA ALA A 25 3.91 -0.22 3.67
C ALA A 25 2.66 0.15 2.87
N ALA A 26 2.86 0.96 1.85
CA ALA A 26 1.78 1.36 0.95
C ALA A 26 2.31 1.41 -0.48
N CYS A 27 1.48 1.01 -1.43
CA CYS A 27 1.80 1.17 -2.85
C CYS A 27 0.54 1.43 -3.66
N THR A 28 0.70 2.09 -4.80
CA THR A 28 -0.43 2.39 -5.68
C THR A 28 -0.77 1.20 -6.57
N HIS A 29 0.23 0.57 -7.17
CA HIS A 29 0.01 -0.51 -8.13
C HIS A 29 0.55 -1.84 -7.62
N PRO A 30 -0.30 -2.71 -7.04
CA PRO A 30 0.13 -3.98 -6.48
C PRO A 30 0.16 -5.08 -7.54
N LEU A 31 1.22 -5.14 -8.32
CA LEU A 31 1.38 -6.21 -9.29
C LEU A 31 1.49 -7.58 -8.61
N LEU A 32 2.33 -7.69 -7.58
CA LEU A 32 2.46 -8.86 -6.71
C LEU A 32 2.65 -10.17 -7.47
N SER A 33 3.66 -10.19 -8.33
CA SER A 33 4.01 -11.33 -9.17
C SER A 33 4.86 -12.35 -8.41
N GLY A 34 4.76 -13.62 -8.82
CA GLY A 34 5.60 -14.68 -8.31
C GLY A 34 5.48 -14.87 -6.80
N PRO A 35 6.58 -14.84 -6.04
CA PRO A 35 6.57 -15.09 -4.61
C PRO A 35 6.17 -13.88 -3.75
N ALA A 36 5.60 -12.81 -4.34
CA ALA A 36 5.33 -11.57 -3.64
C ALA A 36 4.45 -11.75 -2.40
N TYR A 37 3.35 -12.50 -2.53
CA TYR A 37 2.44 -12.76 -1.40
C TYR A 37 3.15 -13.46 -0.25
N ASP A 38 3.90 -14.52 -0.55
CA ASP A 38 4.62 -15.27 0.47
C ASP A 38 5.70 -14.41 1.13
N ARG A 39 6.41 -13.61 0.34
CA ARG A 39 7.43 -12.70 0.88
C ARG A 39 6.84 -11.67 1.82
N ILE A 40 5.70 -11.07 1.47
CA ILE A 40 5.03 -10.09 2.32
C ILE A 40 4.52 -10.74 3.60
N GLU A 41 3.88 -11.90 3.49
CA GLU A 41 3.35 -12.62 4.65
C GLU A 41 4.45 -13.09 5.61
N ASP A 42 5.62 -13.45 5.09
CA ASP A 42 6.78 -13.87 5.88
C ASP A 42 7.64 -12.71 6.38
N SER A 43 7.36 -11.49 5.93
CA SER A 43 8.14 -10.30 6.29
C SER A 43 7.64 -9.65 7.58
N PRO A 44 8.41 -8.71 8.17
CA PRO A 44 7.94 -7.94 9.30
C PRO A 44 6.91 -6.87 8.94
N ILE A 45 6.49 -6.77 7.68
CA ILE A 45 5.42 -5.86 7.27
C ILE A 45 4.12 -6.34 7.90
N GLU A 46 3.57 -5.51 8.77
CA GLU A 46 2.31 -5.82 9.44
C GLU A 46 1.14 -5.72 8.46
N ARG A 47 1.16 -4.70 7.61
CA ARG A 47 0.11 -4.47 6.62
C ARG A 47 0.66 -3.74 5.40
N LEU A 48 0.32 -4.23 4.21
CA LEU A 48 0.55 -3.54 2.96
C LEU A 48 -0.77 -2.92 2.48
N ILE A 49 -0.80 -1.60 2.36
CA ILE A 49 -1.98 -0.87 1.90
C ILE A 49 -1.81 -0.61 0.40
N VAL A 50 -2.78 -1.05 -0.38
CA VAL A 50 -2.74 -0.94 -1.85
C VAL A 50 -4.02 -0.30 -2.37
N THR A 51 -3.98 0.18 -3.61
CA THR A 51 -5.19 0.65 -4.29
C THR A 51 -5.79 -0.47 -5.13
N ASP A 52 -6.99 -0.24 -5.64
CA ASP A 52 -7.71 -1.18 -6.51
C ASP A 52 -7.40 -0.97 -8.01
N THR A 53 -6.31 -0.29 -8.35
CA THR A 53 -5.90 -0.10 -9.74
C THR A 53 -5.56 -1.40 -10.45
N ILE A 54 -5.07 -2.39 -9.70
CA ILE A 54 -4.77 -3.74 -10.19
C ILE A 54 -5.45 -4.72 -9.24
N PRO A 55 -6.32 -5.62 -9.73
CA PRO A 55 -6.97 -6.61 -8.88
C PRO A 55 -5.95 -7.54 -8.21
N LEU A 56 -6.20 -7.89 -6.96
CA LEU A 56 -5.38 -8.88 -6.26
C LEU A 56 -5.64 -10.28 -6.84
N LYS A 57 -4.59 -11.07 -6.94
CA LYS A 57 -4.68 -12.45 -7.46
C LYS A 57 -5.22 -13.41 -6.42
N ARG A 58 -5.05 -13.10 -5.14
CA ARG A 58 -5.61 -13.88 -4.03
C ARG A 58 -5.84 -12.97 -2.83
N PRO A 59 -6.74 -13.32 -1.90
CA PRO A 59 -6.89 -12.59 -0.65
C PRO A 59 -5.68 -12.81 0.27
N SER A 60 -5.36 -11.81 1.09
CA SER A 60 -4.33 -11.93 2.11
C SER A 60 -4.69 -11.02 3.28
N ASP A 61 -4.54 -11.51 4.50
CA ASP A 61 -4.78 -10.72 5.72
C ASP A 61 -3.74 -9.62 5.90
N SER A 62 -2.60 -9.73 5.24
CA SER A 62 -1.52 -8.73 5.30
C SER A 62 -1.73 -7.58 4.32
N ILE A 63 -2.71 -7.67 3.42
CA ILE A 63 -2.93 -6.68 2.36
C ILE A 63 -4.31 -6.05 2.53
N GLU A 64 -4.33 -4.72 2.61
CA GLU A 64 -5.56 -3.94 2.67
C GLU A 64 -5.75 -3.15 1.38
N VAL A 65 -6.92 -3.26 0.76
CA VAL A 65 -7.24 -2.56 -0.50
C VAL A 65 -8.04 -1.30 -0.19
N VAL A 66 -7.57 -0.17 -0.72
CA VAL A 66 -8.28 1.11 -0.65
C VAL A 66 -8.78 1.48 -2.04
N SER A 67 -10.06 1.83 -2.15
CA SER A 67 -10.67 2.17 -3.42
C SER A 67 -10.16 3.50 -3.96
N VAL A 68 -9.68 3.49 -5.20
CA VAL A 68 -9.30 4.71 -5.93
C VAL A 68 -10.54 5.57 -6.20
N SER A 69 -11.71 4.95 -6.36
CA SER A 69 -12.96 5.66 -6.59
C SER A 69 -13.29 6.65 -5.47
N ASP A 70 -13.05 6.26 -4.22
CA ASP A 70 -13.29 7.14 -3.06
C ASP A 70 -12.35 8.33 -3.09
N LEU A 71 -11.10 8.12 -3.46
CA LEU A 71 -10.13 9.20 -3.56
C LEU A 71 -10.51 10.19 -4.66
N PHE A 72 -10.92 9.70 -5.83
CA PHE A 72 -11.36 10.54 -6.92
C PHE A 72 -12.63 11.31 -6.57
N ALA A 73 -13.59 10.69 -5.89
CA ALA A 73 -14.80 11.36 -5.44
C ALA A 73 -14.48 12.51 -4.50
N LYS A 74 -13.55 12.32 -3.57
CA LYS A 74 -13.10 13.37 -2.66
C LYS A 74 -12.37 14.48 -3.39
N ALA A 75 -11.54 14.14 -4.39
CA ALA A 75 -10.84 15.13 -5.20
C ALA A 75 -11.82 16.00 -5.98
N ILE A 76 -12.82 15.40 -6.62
CA ILE A 76 -13.86 16.11 -7.36
C ILE A 76 -14.62 17.04 -6.43
N ARG A 77 -14.99 16.56 -5.25
CA ARG A 77 -15.69 17.39 -4.25
C ARG A 77 -14.83 18.59 -3.83
N ASN A 78 -13.53 18.39 -3.58
CA ASN A 78 -12.64 19.47 -3.19
C ASN A 78 -12.49 20.52 -4.28
N ILE A 79 -12.41 20.12 -5.54
CA ILE A 79 -12.37 21.03 -6.67
C ILE A 79 -13.66 21.83 -6.74
N TYR A 80 -14.81 21.17 -6.63
CA TYR A 80 -16.13 21.81 -6.70
C TYR A 80 -16.35 22.80 -5.55
N THR A 81 -15.89 22.47 -4.35
CA THR A 81 -16.07 23.35 -3.17
C THR A 81 -14.90 24.31 -2.95
N ASP A 82 -13.99 24.43 -3.92
CA ASP A 82 -12.82 25.29 -3.87
C ASP A 82 -11.87 24.96 -2.71
N ARG A 83 -11.77 23.68 -2.36
CA ARG A 83 -10.84 23.17 -1.37
C ARG A 83 -9.59 22.63 -2.05
N SER A 84 -8.49 22.58 -1.29
CA SER A 84 -7.25 22.04 -1.81
C SER A 84 -7.32 20.51 -1.98
N VAL A 85 -6.96 20.01 -3.17
CA VAL A 85 -6.85 18.57 -3.43
C VAL A 85 -5.69 17.97 -2.66
N SER A 86 -4.63 18.73 -2.43
CA SER A 86 -3.44 18.22 -1.72
C SER A 86 -3.74 17.78 -0.28
N THR A 87 -4.82 18.25 0.34
CA THR A 87 -5.22 17.82 1.68
C THR A 87 -5.60 16.34 1.74
N LEU A 88 -5.90 15.71 0.59
CA LEU A 88 -6.22 14.29 0.53
C LEU A 88 -4.98 13.40 0.71
N PHE A 89 -3.78 13.97 0.56
CA PHE A 89 -2.51 13.25 0.60
C PHE A 89 -1.67 13.61 1.81
N THR A 90 -2.15 14.47 2.68
CA THR A 90 -1.48 14.83 3.94
C THR A 90 -2.02 13.98 5.07
N GLU A 91 -1.12 13.55 5.92
CA GLU A 91 -1.46 12.77 7.12
C GLU A 91 -1.67 13.67 8.33
#